data_4bf67fe12261c01dea2ea68e42c77c37
#
_entry.id   4bf67fe12261c01dea2ea68e42c77c37
#
_cell.length_a   1.000
_cell.length_b   1.000
_cell.length_c   1.000
_cell.angle_alpha   90.00
_cell.angle_beta   90.00
_cell.angle_gamma   90.00
#
_symmetry.space_group_name_H-M   'P 1'
#
loop_
_entity.id
_entity.type
_entity.pdbx_description
1 polymer ?
#
loop_
_entity_poly.entity_id
_entity_poly.type
_entity_poly.pdbx_seq_one_letter_code
_entity_poly.pdbx_strand_id
1 'polypeptide(L)'
;MNNLILIAAPGAGKGTLSNDLLEKYDYVHISTGDLLREQVAKGDDLGKKIHEFQVAGKLVPSEIVYEALEKKLSDKACDNGYILDGFPRNIEQAEEYERILERSGRELGIVIVLDIPKEDLIKRITGRFTCKDCGEIHNIYSEELKPVKEGVCNKCGGELTQRKDDNLESFEVRYQTYLESTAPLIDYYKEKGVLHVIDSSQGHDYTLEQAEKLISN
;
A
#
# COMPACT_ATOMS: atom_id res chain seq x y z
N MET A 1 -0.90 17.27 -10.61
CA MET A 1 -0.16 15.98 -10.47
C MET A 1 -1.08 14.82 -10.80
N ASN A 2 -0.53 13.72 -11.34
CA ASN A 2 -1.34 12.53 -11.63
C ASN A 2 -1.66 11.76 -10.35
N ASN A 3 -2.85 11.14 -10.29
CA ASN A 3 -3.16 10.19 -9.23
C ASN A 3 -2.30 8.93 -9.37
N LEU A 4 -1.90 8.32 -8.26
CA LEU A 4 -1.06 7.14 -8.24
C LEU A 4 -1.79 5.96 -7.62
N ILE A 5 -1.78 4.83 -8.30
CA ILE A 5 -2.22 3.54 -7.76
C ILE A 5 -1.01 2.65 -7.60
N LEU A 6 -0.76 2.16 -6.40
CA LEU A 6 0.36 1.28 -6.12
C LEU A 6 -0.12 -0.17 -5.97
N ILE A 7 0.32 -1.02 -6.89
CA ILE A 7 0.07 -2.46 -6.88
C ILE A 7 1.37 -3.18 -6.53
N ALA A 8 1.34 -4.02 -5.52
CA ALA A 8 2.53 -4.77 -5.13
C ALA A 8 2.18 -6.00 -4.29
N ALA A 9 2.99 -7.03 -4.42
CA ALA A 9 2.96 -8.17 -3.53
C ALA A 9 3.29 -7.77 -2.08
N PRO A 10 2.87 -8.57 -1.07
CA PRO A 10 3.25 -8.32 0.32
C PRO A 10 4.77 -8.26 0.47
N GLY A 11 5.28 -7.20 1.09
CA GLY A 11 6.73 -7.01 1.29
C GLY A 11 7.50 -6.31 0.18
N ALA A 12 6.85 -5.93 -0.94
CA ALA A 12 7.54 -5.30 -2.08
C ALA A 12 8.01 -3.84 -1.85
N GLY A 13 7.66 -3.21 -0.72
CA GLY A 13 8.12 -1.85 -0.41
C GLY A 13 7.12 -0.74 -0.71
N LYS A 14 5.86 -1.09 -1.02
CA LYS A 14 4.80 -0.13 -1.37
C LYS A 14 4.63 1.00 -0.35
N GLY A 15 4.56 0.66 0.95
CA GLY A 15 4.40 1.67 2.00
C GLY A 15 5.61 2.59 2.15
N THR A 16 6.82 2.09 1.92
CA THR A 16 8.05 2.90 1.91
C THR A 16 8.00 3.91 0.77
N LEU A 17 7.75 3.44 -0.46
CA LEU A 17 7.60 4.31 -1.62
C LEU A 17 6.50 5.36 -1.43
N SER A 18 5.34 4.97 -0.87
CA SER A 18 4.28 5.94 -0.55
C SER A 18 4.75 7.03 0.39
N ASN A 19 5.44 6.67 1.47
CA ASN A 19 5.94 7.64 2.45
C ASN A 19 6.94 8.62 1.84
N ASP A 20 7.89 8.11 1.04
CA ASP A 20 8.89 8.95 0.38
C ASP A 20 8.24 9.96 -0.59
N LEU A 21 7.25 9.50 -1.36
CA LEU A 21 6.51 10.36 -2.26
C LEU A 21 5.68 11.41 -1.51
N LEU A 22 5.11 11.06 -0.35
CA LEU A 22 4.37 11.99 0.50
C LEU A 22 5.27 13.04 1.17
N GLU A 23 6.53 12.70 1.46
CA GLU A 23 7.50 13.66 2.00
C GLU A 23 7.96 14.67 0.94
N LYS A 24 8.00 14.28 -0.33
CA LYS A 24 8.50 15.09 -1.44
C LYS A 24 7.42 15.86 -2.20
N TYR A 25 6.21 15.34 -2.24
CA TYR A 25 5.11 15.85 -3.05
C TYR A 25 3.85 16.06 -2.21
N ASP A 26 3.03 17.02 -2.60
CA ASP A 26 1.75 17.35 -1.94
C ASP A 26 0.63 16.38 -2.34
N TYR A 27 0.88 15.08 -2.16
CA TYR A 27 -0.12 14.03 -2.38
C TYR A 27 -0.96 13.78 -1.13
N VAL A 28 -2.23 13.45 -1.34
CA VAL A 28 -3.06 12.88 -0.27
C VAL A 28 -2.85 11.37 -0.24
N HIS A 29 -2.48 10.81 0.90
CA HIS A 29 -2.44 9.36 1.08
C HIS A 29 -3.85 8.82 1.34
N ILE A 30 -4.29 7.89 0.50
CA ILE A 30 -5.56 7.18 0.65
C ILE A 30 -5.26 5.70 0.82
N SER A 31 -5.21 5.27 2.07
CA SER A 31 -5.10 3.85 2.43
C SER A 31 -6.47 3.34 2.84
N THR A 32 -6.99 2.34 2.14
CA THR A 32 -8.26 1.71 2.51
C THR A 32 -8.21 1.09 3.90
N GLY A 33 -7.05 0.57 4.30
CA GLY A 33 -6.85 0.08 5.66
C GLY A 33 -6.99 1.18 6.72
N ASP A 34 -6.46 2.38 6.47
CA ASP A 34 -6.58 3.52 7.38
C ASP A 34 -8.01 4.05 7.42
N LEU A 35 -8.66 4.20 6.27
CA LEU A 35 -10.06 4.61 6.19
C LEU A 35 -10.97 3.71 7.01
N LEU A 36 -10.77 2.39 6.93
CA LEU A 36 -11.52 1.43 7.74
C LEU A 36 -11.18 1.53 9.23
N ARG A 37 -9.91 1.74 9.60
CA ARG A 37 -9.50 1.96 11.00
C ARG A 37 -10.10 3.23 11.59
N GLU A 38 -10.09 4.32 10.83
CA GLU A 38 -10.73 5.58 11.22
C GLU A 38 -12.24 5.39 11.46
N GLN A 39 -12.91 4.62 10.59
CA GLN A 39 -14.33 4.32 10.76
C GLN A 39 -14.60 3.47 12.01
N VAL A 40 -13.75 2.47 12.28
CA VAL A 40 -13.82 1.67 13.53
C VAL A 40 -13.64 2.56 14.76
N ALA A 41 -12.71 3.52 14.72
CA ALA A 41 -12.43 4.43 15.83
C ALA A 41 -13.61 5.33 16.19
N LYS A 42 -14.55 5.57 15.27
CA LYS A 42 -15.80 6.34 15.55
C LYS A 42 -16.75 5.58 16.48
N GLY A 43 -16.64 4.25 16.55
CA GLY A 43 -17.44 3.41 17.45
C GLY A 43 -18.94 3.32 17.11
N ASP A 44 -19.35 3.83 15.94
CA ASP A 44 -20.71 3.71 15.42
C ASP A 44 -21.00 2.27 14.96
N ASP A 45 -22.23 2.00 14.52
CA ASP A 45 -22.64 0.66 14.12
C ASP A 45 -21.88 0.17 12.87
N LEU A 46 -21.50 1.05 11.96
CA LEU A 46 -20.68 0.73 10.82
C LEU A 46 -19.24 0.36 11.28
N GLY A 47 -18.66 1.13 12.19
CA GLY A 47 -17.35 0.84 12.76
C GLY A 47 -17.29 -0.49 13.48
N LYS A 48 -18.33 -0.83 14.27
CA LYS A 48 -18.45 -2.15 14.93
C LYS A 48 -18.50 -3.28 13.91
N LYS A 49 -19.32 -3.14 12.87
CA LYS A 49 -19.43 -4.12 11.79
C LYS A 49 -18.10 -4.33 11.05
N ILE A 50 -17.39 -3.26 10.73
CA ILE A 50 -16.06 -3.33 10.12
C ILE A 50 -15.09 -4.07 11.05
N HIS A 51 -15.11 -3.75 12.33
CA HIS A 51 -14.24 -4.39 13.32
C HIS A 51 -14.47 -5.91 13.41
N GLU A 52 -15.71 -6.38 13.35
CA GLU A 52 -16.05 -7.81 13.33
C GLU A 52 -15.41 -8.53 12.14
N PHE A 53 -15.44 -7.95 10.93
CA PHE A 53 -14.77 -8.50 9.76
C PHE A 53 -13.25 -8.54 9.94
N GLN A 54 -12.66 -7.47 10.49
CA GLN A 54 -11.21 -7.39 10.71
C GLN A 54 -10.72 -8.42 11.71
N VAL A 55 -11.42 -8.59 12.85
CA VAL A 55 -11.09 -9.58 13.88
C VAL A 55 -11.24 -11.01 13.35
N ALA A 56 -12.25 -11.25 12.52
CA ALA A 56 -12.45 -12.55 11.86
C ALA A 56 -11.45 -12.85 10.72
N GLY A 57 -10.53 -11.91 10.41
CA GLY A 57 -9.61 -12.01 9.28
C GLY A 57 -10.30 -12.02 7.92
N LYS A 58 -11.55 -11.57 7.86
CA LYS A 58 -12.35 -11.49 6.62
C LYS A 58 -12.18 -10.14 5.95
N LEU A 59 -12.37 -10.12 4.63
CA LEU A 59 -12.45 -8.86 3.90
C LEU A 59 -13.74 -8.12 4.29
N VAL A 60 -13.61 -6.82 4.50
CA VAL A 60 -14.76 -5.93 4.66
C VAL A 60 -15.53 -5.87 3.35
N PRO A 61 -16.87 -5.89 3.35
CA PRO A 61 -17.67 -5.77 2.13
C PRO A 61 -17.25 -4.57 1.28
N SER A 62 -17.15 -4.81 -0.03
CA SER A 62 -16.61 -3.82 -0.98
C SER A 62 -17.41 -2.51 -0.99
N GLU A 63 -18.72 -2.58 -0.79
CA GLU A 63 -19.61 -1.40 -0.77
C GLU A 63 -19.22 -0.41 0.33
N ILE A 64 -18.79 -0.91 1.50
CA ILE A 64 -18.33 -0.06 2.60
C ILE A 64 -17.01 0.64 2.24
N VAL A 65 -16.13 -0.08 1.54
CA VAL A 65 -14.86 0.49 1.06
C VAL A 65 -15.12 1.54 0.00
N TYR A 66 -16.06 1.29 -0.92
CA TYR A 66 -16.42 2.24 -1.99
C TYR A 66 -16.99 3.53 -1.43
N GLU A 67 -17.93 3.46 -0.48
CA GLU A 67 -18.51 4.63 0.16
C GLU A 67 -17.44 5.48 0.87
N ALA A 68 -16.55 4.84 1.62
CA ALA A 68 -15.45 5.53 2.31
C ALA A 68 -14.48 6.18 1.31
N LEU A 69 -14.17 5.50 0.20
CA LEU A 69 -13.28 6.00 -0.84
C LEU A 69 -13.92 7.19 -1.59
N GLU A 70 -15.16 7.07 -2.02
CA GLU A 70 -15.88 8.13 -2.74
C GLU A 70 -15.98 9.40 -1.88
N LYS A 71 -16.28 9.25 -0.60
CA LYS A 71 -16.26 10.36 0.35
C LYS A 71 -14.89 11.01 0.46
N LYS A 72 -13.80 10.21 0.52
CA LYS A 72 -12.44 10.74 0.60
C LYS A 72 -12.02 11.45 -0.69
N LEU A 73 -12.37 10.90 -1.85
CA LEU A 73 -12.10 11.51 -3.15
C LEU A 73 -12.88 12.80 -3.40
N SER A 74 -13.98 13.02 -2.68
CA SER A 74 -14.74 14.29 -2.74
C SER A 74 -14.05 15.44 -1.98
N ASP A 75 -12.99 15.15 -1.21
CA ASP A 75 -12.18 16.17 -0.54
C ASP A 75 -11.35 16.95 -1.58
N LYS A 76 -11.41 18.27 -1.51
CA LYS A 76 -10.63 19.18 -2.37
C LYS A 76 -9.11 18.98 -2.22
N ALA A 77 -8.64 18.48 -1.09
CA ALA A 77 -7.22 18.12 -0.93
C ALA A 77 -6.75 17.11 -1.98
N CYS A 78 -7.64 16.22 -2.47
CA CYS A 78 -7.34 15.27 -3.53
C CYS A 78 -7.21 15.90 -4.93
N ASP A 79 -7.51 17.19 -5.11
CA ASP A 79 -7.39 17.85 -6.42
C ASP A 79 -5.93 18.03 -6.86
N ASN A 80 -4.99 18.05 -5.92
CA ASN A 80 -3.54 18.08 -6.21
C ASN A 80 -2.97 16.71 -6.56
N GLY A 81 -3.77 15.65 -6.45
CA GLY A 81 -3.37 14.26 -6.65
C GLY A 81 -3.33 13.48 -5.34
N TYR A 82 -3.39 12.16 -5.44
CA TYR A 82 -3.37 11.26 -4.30
C TYR A 82 -2.64 9.96 -4.64
N ILE A 83 -2.18 9.27 -3.60
CA ILE A 83 -1.63 7.93 -3.67
C ILE A 83 -2.66 6.96 -3.09
N LEU A 84 -3.16 6.05 -3.93
CA LEU A 84 -4.12 5.02 -3.51
C LEU A 84 -3.36 3.75 -3.12
N ASP A 85 -3.41 3.41 -1.85
CA ASP A 85 -2.71 2.29 -1.26
C ASP A 85 -3.67 1.18 -0.79
N GLY A 86 -3.43 -0.04 -1.28
CA GLY A 86 -4.18 -1.22 -0.91
C GLY A 86 -5.57 -1.34 -1.55
N PHE A 87 -5.82 -0.60 -2.61
CA PHE A 87 -7.02 -0.63 -3.43
C PHE A 87 -6.65 -0.15 -4.86
N PRO A 88 -7.25 -0.73 -5.94
CA PRO A 88 -8.06 -1.94 -5.93
C PRO A 88 -7.25 -3.20 -5.65
N ARG A 89 -7.92 -4.29 -5.25
CA ARG A 89 -7.30 -5.61 -5.02
C ARG A 89 -7.79 -6.70 -5.96
N ASN A 90 -8.78 -6.41 -6.77
CA ASN A 90 -9.31 -7.29 -7.81
C ASN A 90 -9.95 -6.47 -8.93
N ILE A 91 -10.33 -7.13 -10.03
CA ILE A 91 -10.91 -6.51 -11.21
C ILE A 91 -12.23 -5.79 -10.88
N GLU A 92 -13.11 -6.40 -10.10
CA GLU A 92 -14.39 -5.80 -9.71
C GLU A 92 -14.18 -4.44 -8.99
N GLN A 93 -13.22 -4.40 -8.09
CA GLN A 93 -12.86 -3.15 -7.41
C GLN A 93 -12.25 -2.11 -8.37
N ALA A 94 -11.48 -2.54 -9.36
CA ALA A 94 -10.91 -1.64 -10.36
C ALA A 94 -12.01 -1.00 -11.22
N GLU A 95 -12.98 -1.80 -11.66
CA GLU A 95 -14.13 -1.33 -12.43
C GLU A 95 -14.99 -0.35 -11.62
N GLU A 96 -15.25 -0.64 -10.35
CA GLU A 96 -16.04 0.28 -9.52
C GLU A 96 -15.25 1.55 -9.20
N TYR A 97 -13.94 1.46 -9.01
CA TYR A 97 -13.09 2.64 -8.85
C TYR A 97 -13.19 3.57 -10.06
N GLU A 98 -13.15 3.05 -11.27
CA GLU A 98 -13.31 3.84 -12.48
C GLU A 98 -14.69 4.53 -12.55
N ARG A 99 -15.77 3.83 -12.15
CA ARG A 99 -17.09 4.45 -12.04
C ARG A 99 -17.13 5.58 -11.00
N ILE A 100 -16.42 5.40 -9.87
CA ILE A 100 -16.27 6.46 -8.85
C ILE A 100 -15.53 7.67 -9.45
N LEU A 101 -14.46 7.44 -10.21
CA LEU A 101 -13.71 8.51 -10.87
C LEU A 101 -14.58 9.27 -11.88
N GLU A 102 -15.34 8.57 -12.72
CA GLU A 102 -16.27 9.17 -13.67
C GLU A 102 -17.30 10.08 -12.96
N ARG A 103 -17.91 9.57 -11.86
CA ARG A 103 -18.87 10.36 -11.07
C ARG A 103 -18.24 11.59 -10.40
N SER A 104 -16.97 11.51 -10.03
CA SER A 104 -16.23 12.60 -9.38
C SER A 104 -15.51 13.52 -10.36
N GLY A 105 -15.56 13.24 -11.67
CA GLY A 105 -14.85 14.01 -12.70
C GLY A 105 -13.32 13.91 -12.60
N ARG A 106 -12.80 12.79 -12.13
CA ARG A 106 -11.36 12.54 -11.94
C ARG A 106 -10.84 11.53 -12.94
N GLU A 107 -9.55 11.61 -13.25
CA GLU A 107 -8.86 10.68 -14.14
C GLU A 107 -8.22 9.53 -13.36
N LEU A 108 -8.00 8.39 -14.03
CA LEU A 108 -7.41 7.18 -13.44
C LEU A 108 -5.97 7.42 -12.94
N GLY A 109 -5.19 8.19 -13.68
CA GLY A 109 -3.81 8.48 -13.34
C GLY A 109 -2.84 7.35 -13.70
N ILE A 110 -1.77 7.20 -12.91
CA ILE A 110 -0.67 6.27 -13.17
C ILE A 110 -0.79 5.06 -12.23
N VAL A 111 -0.63 3.87 -12.80
CA VAL A 111 -0.58 2.62 -12.03
C VAL A 111 0.86 2.12 -12.00
N ILE A 112 1.45 2.04 -10.82
CA ILE A 112 2.80 1.55 -10.60
C ILE A 112 2.74 0.18 -9.95
N VAL A 113 3.37 -0.80 -10.60
CA VAL A 113 3.59 -2.14 -10.06
C VAL A 113 5.03 -2.23 -9.55
N LEU A 114 5.20 -2.61 -8.29
CA LEU A 114 6.51 -2.96 -7.75
C LEU A 114 6.73 -4.46 -7.95
N ASP A 115 7.64 -4.81 -8.86
CA ASP A 115 8.02 -6.18 -9.14
C ASP A 115 9.28 -6.56 -8.36
N ILE A 116 9.27 -7.76 -7.78
CA ILE A 116 10.38 -8.28 -6.97
C ILE A 116 10.26 -9.80 -6.85
N PRO A 117 11.38 -10.55 -6.90
CA PRO A 117 11.38 -12.00 -6.73
C PRO A 117 10.80 -12.44 -5.37
N LYS A 118 10.08 -13.57 -5.37
CA LYS A 118 9.42 -14.11 -4.17
C LYS A 118 10.40 -14.34 -3.00
N GLU A 119 11.61 -14.79 -3.29
CA GLU A 119 12.64 -15.04 -2.29
C GLU A 119 13.04 -13.77 -1.53
N ASP A 120 13.07 -12.63 -2.23
CA ASP A 120 13.39 -11.35 -1.60
C ASP A 120 12.20 -10.81 -0.80
N LEU A 121 10.97 -11.05 -1.26
CA LEU A 121 9.75 -10.75 -0.49
C LEU A 121 9.75 -11.48 0.86
N ILE A 122 10.11 -12.77 0.86
CA ILE A 122 10.21 -13.58 2.08
C ILE A 122 11.20 -12.95 3.06
N LYS A 123 12.42 -12.63 2.60
CA LYS A 123 13.44 -11.96 3.43
C LYS A 123 12.96 -10.62 3.95
N ARG A 124 12.31 -9.81 3.09
CA ARG A 124 11.80 -8.51 3.48
C ARG A 124 10.73 -8.61 4.57
N ILE A 125 9.82 -9.58 4.49
CA ILE A 125 8.76 -9.75 5.50
C ILE A 125 9.30 -10.38 6.78
N THR A 126 10.00 -11.52 6.68
CA THR A 126 10.45 -12.25 7.87
C THR A 126 11.56 -11.52 8.63
N GLY A 127 12.29 -10.67 7.96
CA GLY A 127 13.34 -9.84 8.56
C GLY A 127 12.89 -8.46 9.01
N ARG A 128 11.64 -8.07 8.77
CA ARG A 128 11.13 -6.72 9.05
C ARG A 128 10.87 -6.49 10.52
N PHE A 129 11.34 -5.34 10.99
CA PHE A 129 11.02 -4.77 12.30
C PHE A 129 10.59 -3.31 12.11
N THR A 130 9.67 -2.85 12.94
CA THR A 130 9.19 -1.47 12.93
C THR A 130 9.42 -0.83 14.29
N CYS A 131 9.93 0.38 14.31
CA CYS A 131 10.11 1.15 15.53
C CYS A 131 8.74 1.58 16.09
N LYS A 132 8.50 1.33 17.37
CA LYS A 132 7.25 1.74 18.06
C LYS A 132 7.09 3.25 18.13
N ASP A 133 8.20 3.99 18.22
CA ASP A 133 8.18 5.42 18.52
C ASP A 133 8.15 6.28 17.26
N CYS A 134 8.93 5.94 16.22
CA CYS A 134 9.05 6.76 15.02
C CYS A 134 8.57 6.07 13.73
N GLY A 135 8.13 4.81 13.78
CA GLY A 135 7.63 4.07 12.62
C GLY A 135 8.73 3.59 11.65
N GLU A 136 10.00 3.90 11.91
CA GLU A 136 11.14 3.52 11.05
C GLU A 136 11.19 2.01 10.85
N ILE A 137 11.44 1.61 9.60
CA ILE A 137 11.51 0.20 9.21
C ILE A 137 12.97 -0.26 9.20
N HIS A 138 13.21 -1.37 9.87
CA HIS A 138 14.48 -2.09 9.87
C HIS A 138 14.29 -3.49 9.28
N ASN A 139 15.39 -4.06 8.75
CA ASN A 139 15.38 -5.43 8.24
C ASN A 139 16.70 -6.13 8.56
N ILE A 140 16.63 -7.26 9.28
CA ILE A 140 17.83 -7.99 9.72
C ILE A 140 18.59 -8.65 8.56
N TYR A 141 17.99 -8.81 7.39
CA TYR A 141 18.61 -9.38 6.20
C TYR A 141 19.13 -8.33 5.22
N SER A 142 18.88 -7.05 5.46
CA SER A 142 19.39 -5.94 4.64
C SER A 142 20.62 -5.31 5.30
N GLU A 143 21.70 -5.12 4.57
CA GLU A 143 22.88 -4.43 5.10
C GLU A 143 22.58 -2.97 5.45
N GLU A 144 21.74 -2.30 4.66
CA GLU A 144 21.39 -0.88 4.84
C GLU A 144 20.40 -0.66 6.00
N LEU A 145 19.41 -1.56 6.13
CA LEU A 145 18.31 -1.42 7.10
C LEU A 145 18.54 -2.19 8.40
N LYS A 146 19.68 -2.88 8.50
CA LYS A 146 20.00 -3.69 9.69
C LYS A 146 20.14 -2.80 10.94
N PRO A 147 19.48 -3.17 12.05
CA PRO A 147 19.71 -2.48 13.31
C PRO A 147 21.19 -2.65 13.75
N VAL A 148 21.83 -1.54 14.09
CA VAL A 148 23.21 -1.57 14.64
C VAL A 148 23.23 -2.31 15.98
N LYS A 149 22.17 -2.13 16.76
CA LYS A 149 21.96 -2.85 18.02
C LYS A 149 20.61 -3.57 17.95
N GLU A 150 20.62 -4.87 18.27
CA GLU A 150 19.43 -5.69 18.27
C GLU A 150 18.31 -5.06 19.11
N GLY A 151 17.10 -4.98 18.52
CA GLY A 151 15.91 -4.45 19.17
C GLY A 151 15.87 -2.92 19.31
N VAL A 152 16.86 -2.18 18.80
CA VAL A 152 16.98 -0.72 18.95
C VAL A 152 16.95 -0.03 17.59
N CYS A 153 16.09 0.96 17.45
CA CYS A 153 15.99 1.78 16.25
C CYS A 153 17.24 2.64 16.03
N ASN A 154 17.82 2.57 14.82
CA ASN A 154 18.99 3.37 14.46
C ASN A 154 18.69 4.88 14.43
N LYS A 155 17.42 5.27 14.16
CA LYS A 155 17.01 6.67 13.99
C LYS A 155 16.72 7.39 15.31
N CYS A 156 15.95 6.75 16.21
CA CYS A 156 15.48 7.41 17.43
C CYS A 156 15.85 6.68 18.73
N GLY A 157 16.45 5.48 18.66
CA GLY A 157 16.78 4.68 19.83
C GLY A 157 15.58 3.91 20.44
N GLY A 158 14.40 4.03 19.86
CA GLY A 158 13.17 3.35 20.31
C GLY A 158 13.21 1.85 20.10
N GLU A 159 12.24 1.15 20.71
CA GLU A 159 12.11 -0.31 20.64
C GLU A 159 11.64 -0.77 19.25
N LEU A 160 12.32 -1.75 18.69
CA LEU A 160 11.93 -2.42 17.44
C LEU A 160 11.02 -3.62 17.74
N THR A 161 9.91 -3.71 17.00
CA THR A 161 8.96 -4.81 17.11
C THR A 161 8.64 -5.40 15.76
N GLN A 162 8.41 -6.70 15.73
CA GLN A 162 7.93 -7.40 14.57
C GLN A 162 6.38 -7.52 14.62
N ARG A 163 5.74 -7.38 13.47
CA ARG A 163 4.28 -7.59 13.38
C ARG A 163 3.98 -9.08 13.54
N LYS A 164 2.82 -9.40 14.09
CA LYS A 164 2.40 -10.80 14.31
C LYS A 164 2.26 -11.60 13.00
N ASP A 165 1.97 -10.91 11.91
CA ASP A 165 1.81 -11.46 10.56
C ASP A 165 3.08 -11.42 9.70
N ASP A 166 4.21 -10.98 10.25
CA ASP A 166 5.51 -10.97 9.58
C ASP A 166 6.23 -12.32 9.76
N ASN A 167 5.59 -13.39 9.32
CA ASN A 167 6.11 -14.74 9.31
C ASN A 167 5.81 -15.42 7.97
N LEU A 168 6.51 -16.54 7.71
CA LEU A 168 6.42 -17.24 6.42
C LEU A 168 5.01 -17.77 6.13
N GLU A 169 4.31 -18.32 7.13
CA GLU A 169 2.97 -18.88 6.95
C GLU A 169 1.97 -17.80 6.53
N SER A 170 1.93 -16.68 7.25
CA SER A 170 1.09 -15.52 6.90
C SER A 170 1.49 -14.91 5.56
N PHE A 171 2.79 -14.91 5.23
CA PHE A 171 3.25 -14.44 3.93
C PHE A 171 2.70 -15.30 2.79
N GLU A 172 2.82 -16.63 2.88
CA GLU A 172 2.35 -17.53 1.81
C GLU A 172 0.86 -17.36 1.54
N VAL A 173 0.04 -17.25 2.59
CA VAL A 173 -1.40 -17.00 2.43
C VAL A 173 -1.66 -15.66 1.73
N ARG A 174 -0.99 -14.59 2.14
CA ARG A 174 -1.14 -13.25 1.56
C ARG A 174 -0.61 -13.20 0.13
N TYR A 175 0.49 -13.90 -0.15
CA TYR A 175 1.08 -13.96 -1.48
C TYR A 175 0.18 -14.74 -2.45
N GLN A 176 -0.39 -15.85 -2.02
CA GLN A 176 -1.37 -16.59 -2.82
C GLN A 176 -2.61 -15.75 -3.12
N THR A 177 -3.15 -15.04 -2.12
CA THR A 177 -4.25 -14.09 -2.30
C THR A 177 -3.89 -12.99 -3.32
N TYR A 178 -2.65 -12.48 -3.25
CA TYR A 178 -2.16 -11.50 -4.23
C TYR A 178 -2.16 -12.08 -5.65
N LEU A 179 -1.63 -13.28 -5.84
CA LEU A 179 -1.56 -13.93 -7.16
C LEU A 179 -2.96 -14.17 -7.76
N GLU A 180 -3.91 -14.62 -6.93
CA GLU A 180 -5.25 -14.97 -7.38
C GLU A 180 -6.13 -13.74 -7.64
N SER A 181 -6.02 -12.73 -6.81
CA SER A 181 -6.95 -11.59 -6.82
C SER A 181 -6.34 -10.32 -7.42
N THR A 182 -5.10 -9.99 -7.08
CA THR A 182 -4.50 -8.68 -7.37
C THR A 182 -3.62 -8.70 -8.62
N ALA A 183 -2.85 -9.77 -8.84
CA ALA A 183 -1.99 -9.86 -10.02
C ALA A 183 -2.75 -9.73 -11.36
N PRO A 184 -4.01 -10.19 -11.50
CA PRO A 184 -4.80 -9.95 -12.72
C PRO A 184 -5.01 -8.46 -13.06
N LEU A 185 -4.88 -7.55 -12.09
CA LEU A 185 -4.93 -6.10 -12.33
C LEU A 185 -3.78 -5.62 -13.22
N ILE A 186 -2.66 -6.33 -13.27
CA ILE A 186 -1.49 -5.99 -14.10
C ILE A 186 -1.91 -5.99 -15.57
N ASP A 187 -2.54 -7.06 -16.04
CA ASP A 187 -3.01 -7.15 -17.43
C ASP A 187 -4.14 -6.15 -17.69
N TYR A 188 -5.06 -6.00 -16.75
CA TYR A 188 -6.17 -5.05 -16.83
C TYR A 188 -5.68 -3.60 -17.06
N TYR A 189 -4.72 -3.12 -16.28
CA TYR A 189 -4.19 -1.76 -16.43
C TYR A 189 -3.18 -1.63 -17.56
N LYS A 190 -2.52 -2.72 -17.95
CA LYS A 190 -1.65 -2.76 -19.13
C LYS A 190 -2.47 -2.53 -20.42
N GLU A 191 -3.64 -3.16 -20.56
CA GLU A 191 -4.55 -2.96 -21.68
C GLU A 191 -5.06 -1.51 -21.77
N LYS A 192 -5.18 -0.84 -20.63
CA LYS A 192 -5.56 0.60 -20.56
C LYS A 192 -4.40 1.56 -20.84
N GLY A 193 -3.17 1.06 -20.94
CA GLY A 193 -1.99 1.88 -21.24
C GLY A 193 -1.50 2.77 -20.11
N VAL A 194 -1.95 2.53 -18.87
CA VAL A 194 -1.59 3.35 -17.68
C VAL A 194 -0.64 2.63 -16.72
N LEU A 195 -0.24 1.39 -17.04
CA LEU A 195 0.62 0.57 -16.20
C LEU A 195 2.10 0.85 -16.41
N HIS A 196 2.83 0.99 -15.32
CA HIS A 196 4.29 1.05 -15.25
C HIS A 196 4.82 0.05 -14.25
N VAL A 197 5.83 -0.72 -14.64
CA VAL A 197 6.47 -1.73 -13.78
C VAL A 197 7.83 -1.23 -13.35
N ILE A 198 8.11 -1.25 -12.05
CA ILE A 198 9.40 -0.89 -11.46
C ILE A 198 9.98 -2.14 -10.81
N ASP A 199 11.21 -2.50 -11.19
CA ASP A 199 11.99 -3.56 -10.54
C ASP A 199 12.48 -3.09 -9.17
N SER A 200 11.72 -3.44 -8.13
CA SER A 200 12.00 -3.05 -6.75
C SER A 200 13.12 -3.88 -6.09
N SER A 201 13.70 -4.85 -6.81
CA SER A 201 14.87 -5.62 -6.36
C SER A 201 16.17 -4.80 -6.43
N GLN A 202 16.18 -3.75 -7.26
CA GLN A 202 17.33 -2.84 -7.46
C GLN A 202 17.61 -1.90 -6.29
N GLY A 203 16.77 -1.96 -5.24
CA GLY A 203 16.94 -1.15 -4.04
C GLY A 203 15.95 0.02 -3.94
N HIS A 204 15.99 0.66 -2.77
CA HIS A 204 15.07 1.73 -2.41
C HIS A 204 15.23 2.98 -3.28
N ASP A 205 16.45 3.49 -3.39
CA ASP A 205 16.73 4.75 -4.12
C ASP A 205 16.39 4.62 -5.61
N TYR A 206 16.72 3.47 -6.21
CA TYR A 206 16.34 3.19 -7.59
C TYR A 206 14.82 3.19 -7.76
N THR A 207 14.09 2.51 -6.88
CA THR A 207 12.62 2.43 -6.94
C THR A 207 11.99 3.82 -6.87
N LEU A 208 12.48 4.67 -5.96
CA LEU A 208 12.02 6.04 -5.80
C LEU A 208 12.32 6.88 -7.04
N GLU A 209 13.55 6.84 -7.56
CA GLU A 209 13.96 7.58 -8.77
C GLU A 209 13.09 7.21 -9.99
N GLN A 210 12.79 5.91 -10.18
CA GLN A 210 11.92 5.49 -11.29
C GLN A 210 10.49 6.01 -11.11
N ALA A 211 9.95 5.95 -9.90
CA ALA A 211 8.62 6.50 -9.61
C ALA A 211 8.56 8.02 -9.84
N GLU A 212 9.58 8.77 -9.42
CA GLU A 212 9.68 10.22 -9.64
C GLU A 212 9.74 10.60 -11.14
N LYS A 213 10.43 9.82 -11.97
CA LYS A 213 10.44 10.02 -13.43
C LYS A 213 9.04 9.87 -14.04
N LEU A 214 8.24 8.93 -13.55
CA LEU A 214 6.87 8.73 -14.02
C LEU A 214 5.94 9.87 -13.62
N ILE A 215 6.13 10.44 -12.45
CA ILE A 215 5.32 11.54 -11.91
C ILE A 215 5.63 12.87 -12.62
N SER A 216 6.88 13.06 -13.07
CA SER A 216 7.37 14.30 -13.67
C SER A 216 7.06 14.44 -15.17
N ASN A 217 6.61 13.36 -15.81
CA ASN A 217 6.20 13.33 -17.22
C ASN A 217 4.69 13.53 -17.34
#